data_869ac2f109871fa6f13bdd7f32c8c3db
#
_entry.id   869ac2f109871fa6f13bdd7f32c8c3db
#
_cell.length_a   1.000
_cell.length_b   1.000
_cell.length_c   1.000
_cell.angle_alpha   90.00
_cell.angle_beta   90.00
_cell.angle_gamma   90.00
#
_symmetry.space_group_name_H-M   'P 1'
#
loop_
_entity.id
_entity.type
_entity.pdbx_description
1 polymer ?
#
loop_
_entity_poly.entity_id
_entity_poly.type
_entity_poly.pdbx_seq_one_letter_code
_entity_poly.pdbx_strand_id
1 'polypeptide(L)'
;HWSEPRLVDVASKIPDAGMAWAPEANWDPDRGQWIVFWSTKSNAESSADPLANELGDPTNVYYATTVDFRVFSDPVKWIDRKNVIIDSTMLRDDDGWWYRASKDSEITIERTRNPYATTYEVLRTDDPNEWSYVGTLTDIFGNGRYSMHYLEGPELFRYNDEDVKVVNGRTMPFGLMCDQYAESKGYLSFRAASLASHDPADWQRADDIDFGALKKRHGAILPITAAEYDAIETAFAL
;
A
#
# COMPACT_ATOMS: atom_id res chain seq x y z
N HIS A 1 -16.54 -10.08 -15.77
CA HIS A 1 -17.75 -10.54 -15.06
C HIS A 1 -17.53 -10.46 -13.55
N TRP A 2 -18.32 -9.66 -12.85
CA TRP A 2 -18.31 -9.60 -11.39
C TRP A 2 -19.13 -10.75 -10.80
N SER A 3 -18.60 -11.43 -9.79
CA SER A 3 -19.36 -12.41 -9.00
C SER A 3 -20.30 -11.70 -8.03
N GLU A 4 -21.26 -12.44 -7.48
CA GLU A 4 -22.04 -11.95 -6.35
C GLU A 4 -21.11 -11.60 -5.17
N PRO A 5 -21.37 -10.50 -4.46
CA PRO A 5 -20.56 -10.10 -3.31
C PRO A 5 -20.67 -11.14 -2.21
N ARG A 6 -19.55 -11.41 -1.54
CA ARG A 6 -19.49 -12.33 -0.41
C ARG A 6 -18.73 -11.70 0.74
N LEU A 7 -19.33 -11.69 1.91
CA LEU A 7 -18.63 -11.30 3.13
C LEU A 7 -17.63 -12.37 3.53
N VAL A 8 -16.40 -11.97 3.78
CA VAL A 8 -15.33 -12.84 4.30
C VAL A 8 -14.93 -12.34 5.67
N ASP A 9 -15.03 -13.23 6.66
CA ASP A 9 -14.64 -12.92 8.03
C ASP A 9 -13.14 -13.19 8.21
N VAL A 10 -12.33 -12.15 8.05
CA VAL A 10 -10.87 -12.21 8.21
C VAL A 10 -10.41 -11.74 9.60
N ALA A 11 -11.26 -11.04 10.35
CA ALA A 11 -10.85 -10.35 11.57
C ALA A 11 -11.38 -10.98 12.87
N SER A 12 -12.39 -11.87 12.83
CA SER A 12 -13.02 -12.43 14.05
C SER A 12 -12.07 -13.23 14.95
N LYS A 13 -10.96 -13.72 14.39
CA LYS A 13 -9.93 -14.44 15.16
C LYS A 13 -8.93 -13.50 15.85
N ILE A 14 -9.01 -12.21 15.58
CA ILE A 14 -8.20 -11.20 16.25
C ILE A 14 -8.98 -10.72 17.48
N PRO A 15 -8.47 -10.88 18.69
CA PRO A 15 -9.20 -10.48 19.90
C PRO A 15 -9.57 -8.99 19.85
N ASP A 16 -10.86 -8.72 20.11
CA ASP A 16 -11.44 -7.37 20.15
C ASP A 16 -11.16 -6.51 18.90
N ALA A 17 -11.06 -7.13 17.72
CA ALA A 17 -10.88 -6.41 16.47
C ALA A 17 -12.02 -5.41 16.23
N GLY A 18 -11.67 -4.14 16.07
CA GLY A 18 -12.65 -3.07 15.87
C GLY A 18 -12.98 -2.79 14.41
N MET A 19 -12.13 -3.23 13.48
CA MET A 19 -12.27 -2.94 12.04
C MET A 19 -11.43 -3.88 11.19
N ALA A 20 -11.68 -3.86 9.89
CA ALA A 20 -10.79 -4.38 8.84
C ALA A 20 -10.77 -3.33 7.71
N TRP A 21 -9.81 -2.41 7.75
CA TRP A 21 -9.72 -1.27 6.86
C TRP A 21 -8.69 -1.45 5.77
N ALA A 22 -8.92 -0.76 4.64
CA ALA A 22 -8.00 -0.69 3.51
C ALA A 22 -7.43 -2.07 3.11
N PRO A 23 -8.28 -3.06 2.77
CA PRO A 23 -7.79 -4.36 2.35
C PRO A 23 -7.15 -4.27 0.96
N GLU A 24 -6.04 -4.98 0.81
CA GLU A 24 -5.39 -5.18 -0.48
C GLU A 24 -4.96 -6.64 -0.63
N ALA A 25 -4.72 -7.09 -1.86
CA ALA A 25 -4.31 -8.45 -2.17
C ALA A 25 -3.25 -8.47 -3.27
N ASN A 26 -2.13 -9.16 -3.01
CA ASN A 26 -1.07 -9.35 -3.97
C ASN A 26 -0.82 -10.84 -4.21
N TRP A 27 -0.59 -11.20 -5.46
CA TRP A 27 -0.25 -12.56 -5.85
C TRP A 27 1.22 -12.84 -5.55
N ASP A 28 1.50 -13.93 -4.81
CA ASP A 28 2.85 -14.45 -4.61
C ASP A 28 3.08 -15.63 -5.58
N PRO A 29 3.81 -15.41 -6.68
CA PRO A 29 4.07 -16.47 -7.66
C PRO A 29 5.00 -17.57 -7.13
N ASP A 30 5.82 -17.27 -6.12
CA ASP A 30 6.77 -18.24 -5.56
C ASP A 30 6.05 -19.27 -4.69
N ARG A 31 4.93 -18.88 -4.06
CA ARG A 31 4.11 -19.76 -3.23
C ARG A 31 2.78 -20.15 -3.85
N GLY A 32 2.41 -19.55 -4.99
CA GLY A 32 1.16 -19.84 -5.69
C GLY A 32 -0.08 -19.48 -4.86
N GLN A 33 -0.04 -18.37 -4.14
CA GLN A 33 -1.13 -17.91 -3.28
C GLN A 33 -1.21 -16.38 -3.23
N TRP A 34 -2.34 -15.87 -2.81
CA TRP A 34 -2.54 -14.47 -2.50
C TRP A 34 -2.13 -14.19 -1.06
N ILE A 35 -1.47 -13.07 -0.84
CA ILE A 35 -1.36 -12.42 0.47
C ILE A 35 -2.39 -11.29 0.51
N VAL A 36 -3.33 -11.38 1.44
CA VAL A 36 -4.39 -10.39 1.65
C VAL A 36 -4.13 -9.73 2.98
N PHE A 37 -4.03 -8.41 3.01
CA PHE A 37 -3.71 -7.67 4.23
C PHE A 37 -4.68 -6.51 4.46
N TRP A 38 -4.80 -6.09 5.71
CA TRP A 38 -5.73 -5.06 6.16
C TRP A 38 -5.26 -4.44 7.48
N SER A 39 -5.74 -3.26 7.78
CA SER A 39 -5.48 -2.58 9.05
C SER A 39 -6.54 -2.93 10.08
N THR A 40 -6.13 -3.27 11.29
CA THR A 40 -7.00 -3.62 12.42
C THR A 40 -6.57 -2.86 13.68
N LYS A 41 -7.57 -2.29 14.37
CA LYS A 41 -7.43 -1.80 15.73
C LYS A 41 -7.93 -2.87 16.68
N SER A 42 -7.14 -3.23 17.69
CA SER A 42 -7.55 -4.14 18.76
C SER A 42 -7.72 -3.39 20.07
N ASN A 43 -8.93 -3.36 20.59
CA ASN A 43 -9.22 -2.73 21.88
C ASN A 43 -8.52 -3.44 23.06
N ALA A 44 -8.24 -4.73 22.93
CA ALA A 44 -7.49 -5.49 23.93
C ALA A 44 -6.03 -5.01 24.06
N GLU A 45 -5.44 -4.55 22.99
CA GLU A 45 -4.07 -4.02 22.98
C GLU A 45 -4.04 -2.58 23.51
N SER A 46 -5.05 -1.79 23.19
CA SER A 46 -5.21 -0.41 23.64
C SER A 46 -5.30 -0.28 25.17
N SER A 47 -5.94 -1.25 25.83
CA SER A 47 -6.10 -1.25 27.27
C SER A 47 -4.82 -1.60 28.04
N ALA A 48 -3.82 -2.16 27.38
CA ALA A 48 -2.58 -2.64 28.00
C ALA A 48 -1.45 -1.60 27.99
N ASP A 49 -1.52 -0.57 27.15
CA ASP A 49 -0.50 0.48 27.04
C ASP A 49 -1.07 1.86 27.38
N PRO A 50 -0.70 2.44 28.54
CA PRO A 50 -1.14 3.78 28.93
C PRO A 50 -0.73 4.88 27.93
N LEU A 51 0.39 4.71 27.20
CA LEU A 51 0.84 5.66 26.18
C LEU A 51 -0.03 5.61 24.92
N ALA A 52 -0.65 4.47 24.62
CA ALA A 52 -1.57 4.36 23.48
C ALA A 52 -2.78 5.30 23.63
N ASN A 53 -3.21 5.58 24.86
CA ASN A 53 -4.31 6.52 25.12
C ASN A 53 -3.96 7.99 24.86
N GLU A 54 -2.67 8.36 24.86
CA GLU A 54 -2.22 9.72 24.55
C GLU A 54 -1.98 9.95 23.05
N LEU A 55 -1.62 8.90 22.31
CA LEU A 55 -1.26 8.96 20.89
C LEU A 55 -2.38 8.45 19.95
N GLY A 56 -3.48 8.01 20.50
CA GLY A 56 -4.49 7.21 19.82
C GLY A 56 -4.18 5.72 19.95
N ASP A 57 -5.22 4.90 19.85
CA ASP A 57 -5.06 3.44 19.96
C ASP A 57 -4.20 2.90 18.81
N PRO A 58 -3.22 2.01 19.08
CA PRO A 58 -2.40 1.43 18.03
C PRO A 58 -3.26 0.70 17.00
N THR A 59 -2.92 0.89 15.75
CA THR A 59 -3.47 0.13 14.64
C THR A 59 -2.36 -0.72 14.06
N ASN A 60 -2.62 -1.99 13.86
CA ASN A 60 -1.68 -2.94 13.30
C ASN A 60 -2.17 -3.39 11.92
N VAL A 61 -1.24 -3.78 11.06
CA VAL A 61 -1.60 -4.43 9.82
C VAL A 61 -1.48 -5.94 9.98
N TYR A 62 -2.51 -6.65 9.57
CA TYR A 62 -2.55 -8.11 9.55
C TYR A 62 -2.58 -8.61 8.13
N TYR A 63 -2.13 -9.84 7.90
CA TYR A 63 -2.36 -10.54 6.66
C TYR A 63 -2.92 -11.94 6.90
N ALA A 64 -3.59 -12.46 5.89
CA ALA A 64 -3.91 -13.87 5.72
C ALA A 64 -3.58 -14.29 4.29
N THR A 65 -3.42 -15.58 4.05
CA THR A 65 -3.17 -16.13 2.71
C THR A 65 -4.38 -16.91 2.21
N THR A 66 -4.54 -16.92 0.90
CA THR A 66 -5.60 -17.68 0.23
C THR A 66 -5.19 -18.04 -1.19
N VAL A 67 -5.73 -19.12 -1.74
CA VAL A 67 -5.54 -19.49 -3.15
C VAL A 67 -6.75 -19.14 -4.02
N ASP A 68 -7.91 -18.91 -3.40
CA ASP A 68 -9.20 -18.81 -4.10
C ASP A 68 -10.14 -17.74 -3.55
N PHE A 69 -9.71 -16.95 -2.59
CA PHE A 69 -10.51 -16.00 -1.81
C PHE A 69 -11.72 -16.62 -1.10
N ARG A 70 -11.72 -17.95 -0.90
CA ARG A 70 -12.81 -18.68 -0.19
C ARG A 70 -12.37 -19.17 1.16
N VAL A 71 -11.17 -19.73 1.21
CA VAL A 71 -10.56 -20.21 2.44
C VAL A 71 -9.32 -19.38 2.70
N PHE A 72 -9.23 -18.84 3.90
CA PHE A 72 -8.13 -18.00 4.35
C PHE A 72 -7.39 -18.70 5.50
N SER A 73 -6.07 -18.48 5.55
CA SER A 73 -5.28 -18.84 6.73
C SER A 73 -5.75 -18.05 7.95
N ASP A 74 -5.26 -18.42 9.12
CA ASP A 74 -5.39 -17.58 10.30
C ASP A 74 -4.66 -16.25 10.07
N PRO A 75 -5.18 -15.13 10.63
CA PRO A 75 -4.54 -13.84 10.51
C PRO A 75 -3.19 -13.83 11.23
N VAL A 76 -2.20 -13.24 10.61
CA VAL A 76 -0.87 -13.02 11.16
C VAL A 76 -0.66 -11.52 11.31
N LYS A 77 -0.23 -11.08 12.49
CA LYS A 77 0.14 -9.67 12.70
C LYS A 77 1.42 -9.39 11.90
N TRP A 78 1.32 -8.47 10.95
CA TRP A 78 2.37 -8.21 9.97
C TRP A 78 3.20 -6.97 10.30
N ILE A 79 2.51 -5.87 10.65
CA ILE A 79 3.15 -4.64 11.12
C ILE A 79 2.60 -4.34 12.52
N ASP A 80 3.48 -4.35 13.50
CA ASP A 80 3.18 -4.12 14.92
C ASP A 80 4.21 -3.15 15.51
N ARG A 81 4.06 -1.86 15.23
CA ARG A 81 5.04 -0.83 15.65
C ARG A 81 4.59 -0.01 16.84
N LYS A 82 3.53 -0.43 17.51
CA LYS A 82 2.92 0.31 18.63
C LYS A 82 2.57 1.77 18.27
N ASN A 83 2.20 1.97 17.02
CA ASN A 83 1.83 3.25 16.45
C ASN A 83 0.56 3.08 15.61
N VAL A 84 0.00 4.17 15.11
CA VAL A 84 -1.12 4.10 14.16
C VAL A 84 -0.55 3.83 12.77
N ILE A 85 -0.66 2.58 12.30
CA ILE A 85 -0.28 2.19 10.95
C ILE A 85 -1.52 1.70 10.20
N ILE A 86 -1.81 2.35 9.09
CA ILE A 86 -2.95 2.05 8.25
C ILE A 86 -2.56 2.07 6.77
N ASP A 87 -3.48 1.68 5.90
CA ASP A 87 -3.42 1.90 4.46
C ASP A 87 -2.09 1.40 3.86
N SER A 88 -1.86 0.12 3.95
CA SER A 88 -0.69 -0.49 3.33
C SER A 88 -1.00 -0.92 1.90
N THR A 89 -0.03 -0.75 1.02
CA THR A 89 -0.02 -1.28 -0.35
C THR A 89 1.28 -2.04 -0.59
N MET A 90 1.29 -2.98 -1.54
CA MET A 90 2.48 -3.76 -1.84
C MET A 90 2.63 -4.00 -3.34
N LEU A 91 3.87 -3.99 -3.82
CA LEU A 91 4.24 -4.27 -5.19
C LEU A 91 5.48 -5.17 -5.23
N ARG A 92 5.49 -6.16 -6.12
CA ARG A 92 6.68 -6.96 -6.45
C ARG A 92 7.31 -6.45 -7.74
N ASP A 93 8.62 -6.23 -7.75
CA ASP A 93 9.34 -5.89 -8.97
C ASP A 93 9.83 -7.13 -9.72
N ASP A 94 10.42 -6.91 -10.91
CA ASP A 94 10.90 -7.98 -11.78
C ASP A 94 12.11 -8.74 -11.20
N ASP A 95 12.87 -8.09 -10.31
CA ASP A 95 14.02 -8.68 -9.61
C ASP A 95 13.60 -9.51 -8.38
N GLY A 96 12.28 -9.59 -8.13
CA GLY A 96 11.71 -10.35 -7.03
C GLY A 96 11.78 -9.66 -5.68
N TRP A 97 12.06 -8.36 -5.64
CA TRP A 97 11.89 -7.55 -4.45
C TRP A 97 10.43 -7.16 -4.28
N TRP A 98 9.97 -7.24 -3.05
CA TRP A 98 8.69 -6.70 -2.61
C TRP A 98 8.93 -5.33 -2.00
N TYR A 99 8.11 -4.38 -2.40
CA TYR A 99 8.05 -3.04 -1.82
C TYR A 99 6.70 -2.86 -1.15
N ARG A 100 6.72 -2.23 0.01
CA ARG A 100 5.53 -1.89 0.77
C ARG A 100 5.55 -0.38 1.04
N ALA A 101 4.42 0.29 0.82
CA ALA A 101 4.20 1.64 1.32
C ALA A 101 3.06 1.59 2.34
N SER A 102 3.23 2.23 3.49
CA SER A 102 2.23 2.26 4.56
C SER A 102 2.10 3.66 5.13
N LYS A 103 0.93 4.02 5.61
CA LYS A 103 0.73 5.24 6.38
C LYS A 103 1.18 4.99 7.82
N ASP A 104 2.38 5.44 8.14
CA ASP A 104 3.03 5.40 9.44
C ASP A 104 3.49 6.82 9.79
N SER A 105 2.63 7.62 10.41
CA SER A 105 2.77 9.08 10.56
C SER A 105 2.82 9.81 9.20
N GLU A 106 3.64 9.36 8.28
CA GLU A 106 3.68 9.70 6.86
C GLU A 106 3.81 8.43 6.02
N ILE A 107 3.85 8.55 4.70
CA ILE A 107 4.03 7.39 3.82
C ILE A 107 5.48 6.90 3.90
N THR A 108 5.64 5.71 4.46
CA THR A 108 6.93 5.02 4.65
C THR A 108 7.07 3.90 3.65
N ILE A 109 8.18 3.85 2.92
CA ILE A 109 8.51 2.83 1.92
C ILE A 109 9.55 1.87 2.50
N GLU A 110 9.30 0.58 2.37
CA GLU A 110 10.17 -0.50 2.80
C GLU A 110 10.28 -1.57 1.72
N ARG A 111 11.33 -2.41 1.79
CA ARG A 111 11.52 -3.51 0.85
C ARG A 111 12.00 -4.78 1.51
N THR A 112 11.71 -5.94 0.91
CA THR A 112 12.15 -7.26 1.35
C THR A 112 12.12 -8.27 0.20
N ARG A 113 12.74 -9.43 0.36
CA ARG A 113 12.48 -10.61 -0.49
C ARG A 113 11.51 -11.60 0.16
N ASN A 114 11.16 -11.37 1.43
CA ASN A 114 10.20 -12.19 2.16
C ASN A 114 8.99 -11.36 2.60
N PRO A 115 7.92 -11.27 1.80
CA PRO A 115 6.77 -10.42 2.11
C PRO A 115 6.03 -10.82 3.38
N TYR A 116 6.30 -12.00 3.92
CA TYR A 116 5.66 -12.53 5.14
C TYR A 116 6.38 -12.16 6.43
N ALA A 117 7.53 -11.48 6.35
CA ALA A 117 8.28 -11.06 7.54
C ALA A 117 7.46 -10.05 8.37
N THR A 118 7.35 -10.29 9.66
CA THR A 118 6.70 -9.38 10.60
C THR A 118 7.66 -8.28 11.04
N THR A 119 7.18 -7.04 11.15
CA THR A 119 7.97 -5.90 11.60
C THR A 119 7.43 -5.29 12.89
N TYR A 120 8.33 -5.09 13.85
CA TYR A 120 8.03 -4.45 15.14
C TYR A 120 8.58 -3.03 15.22
N GLU A 121 9.47 -2.67 14.32
CA GLU A 121 10.11 -1.36 14.22
C GLU A 121 10.54 -1.08 12.78
N VAL A 122 10.91 0.16 12.51
CA VAL A 122 11.52 0.54 11.24
C VAL A 122 12.98 0.08 11.22
N LEU A 123 13.29 -0.92 10.42
CA LEU A 123 14.63 -1.51 10.34
C LEU A 123 15.44 -0.92 9.19
N ARG A 124 16.74 -0.73 9.42
CA ARG A 124 17.74 -0.48 8.38
C ARG A 124 18.69 -1.67 8.39
N THR A 125 18.41 -2.64 7.52
CA THR A 125 19.14 -3.92 7.50
C THR A 125 19.52 -4.31 6.10
N ASP A 126 20.61 -5.06 5.97
CA ASP A 126 21.04 -5.67 4.71
C ASP A 126 20.51 -7.11 4.56
N ASP A 127 19.78 -7.65 5.57
CA ASP A 127 19.13 -8.95 5.43
C ASP A 127 17.96 -8.83 4.44
N PRO A 128 18.01 -9.50 3.29
CA PRO A 128 16.96 -9.42 2.29
C PRO A 128 15.65 -10.07 2.74
N ASN A 129 15.64 -10.85 3.80
CA ASN A 129 14.44 -11.50 4.32
C ASN A 129 13.68 -10.65 5.35
N GLU A 130 14.26 -9.54 5.77
CA GLU A 130 13.62 -8.56 6.64
C GLU A 130 13.10 -7.38 5.83
N TRP A 131 12.06 -6.69 6.35
CA TRP A 131 11.62 -5.43 5.80
C TRP A 131 12.63 -4.33 6.14
N SER A 132 13.35 -3.86 5.12
CA SER A 132 14.33 -2.79 5.28
C SER A 132 13.75 -1.47 4.79
N TYR A 133 13.95 -0.43 5.59
CA TYR A 133 13.55 0.94 5.29
C TYR A 133 14.24 1.48 4.03
N VAL A 134 13.47 2.04 3.13
CA VAL A 134 13.96 2.78 1.97
C VAL A 134 13.92 4.29 2.23
N GLY A 135 12.78 4.82 2.59
CA GLY A 135 12.59 6.25 2.83
C GLY A 135 11.13 6.59 3.10
N THR A 136 10.91 7.83 3.49
CA THR A 136 9.58 8.44 3.51
C THR A 136 9.41 9.40 2.33
N LEU A 137 8.19 9.84 2.05
CA LEU A 137 7.98 10.89 1.04
C LEU A 137 8.65 12.22 1.45
N THR A 138 8.79 12.47 2.75
CA THR A 138 9.57 13.62 3.25
C THR A 138 11.07 13.47 2.99
N ASP A 139 11.63 12.27 3.14
CA ASP A 139 13.04 12.01 2.77
C ASP A 139 13.29 12.28 1.27
N ILE A 140 12.31 11.92 0.43
CA ILE A 140 12.41 12.05 -1.03
C ILE A 140 12.18 13.49 -1.49
N PHE A 141 11.13 14.15 -1.03
CA PHE A 141 10.68 15.44 -1.56
C PHE A 141 10.94 16.64 -0.63
N GLY A 142 11.42 16.37 0.60
CA GLY A 142 11.62 17.39 1.62
C GLY A 142 10.32 17.95 2.20
N ASN A 143 10.43 18.73 3.26
CA ASN A 143 9.28 19.33 3.98
C ASN A 143 8.70 20.61 3.30
N GLY A 144 9.12 20.94 2.07
CA GLY A 144 9.02 22.32 1.62
C GLY A 144 7.69 22.77 1.00
N ARG A 145 6.97 21.96 0.26
CA ARG A 145 5.87 22.46 -0.56
C ARG A 145 4.53 21.75 -0.33
N TYR A 146 4.59 20.55 0.15
CA TYR A 146 3.43 19.71 0.45
C TYR A 146 3.68 19.08 1.79
N SER A 147 2.74 19.20 2.70
CA SER A 147 2.85 18.46 3.95
C SER A 147 2.64 17.00 3.66
N MET A 148 3.73 16.25 3.43
CA MET A 148 3.70 14.82 3.17
C MET A 148 3.07 14.04 4.32
N HIS A 149 3.00 14.63 5.52
CA HIS A 149 2.30 14.07 6.67
C HIS A 149 0.79 13.94 6.48
N TYR A 150 0.19 14.74 5.60
CA TYR A 150 -1.25 14.75 5.34
C TYR A 150 -1.65 13.88 4.13
N LEU A 151 -0.82 12.91 3.77
CA LEU A 151 -1.12 11.90 2.78
C LEU A 151 -1.46 10.59 3.47
N GLU A 152 -2.40 9.84 2.87
CA GLU A 152 -2.81 8.50 3.28
C GLU A 152 -3.16 7.65 2.05
N GLY A 153 -3.64 6.43 2.25
CA GLY A 153 -4.10 5.58 1.15
C GLY A 153 -3.06 5.43 0.03
N PRO A 154 -1.80 5.04 0.35
CA PRO A 154 -0.82 4.83 -0.71
C PRO A 154 -1.25 3.67 -1.59
N GLU A 155 -0.98 3.78 -2.89
CA GLU A 155 -1.14 2.73 -3.87
C GLU A 155 0.11 2.66 -4.75
N LEU A 156 0.86 1.58 -4.63
CA LEU A 156 2.02 1.27 -5.46
C LEU A 156 1.58 0.50 -6.69
N PHE A 157 2.05 0.90 -7.86
CA PHE A 157 1.74 0.22 -9.10
C PHE A 157 2.87 0.32 -10.12
N ARG A 158 2.77 -0.47 -11.18
CA ARG A 158 3.63 -0.40 -12.34
C ARG A 158 2.84 0.16 -13.51
N TYR A 159 3.42 1.11 -14.23
CA TYR A 159 2.85 1.60 -15.49
C TYR A 159 2.91 0.51 -16.57
N ASN A 160 1.92 0.47 -17.46
CA ASN A 160 2.06 -0.25 -18.72
C ASN A 160 3.22 0.34 -19.53
N ASP A 161 3.85 -0.45 -20.39
CA ASP A 161 5.05 -0.03 -21.12
C ASP A 161 4.82 1.25 -21.95
N GLU A 162 3.64 1.41 -22.53
CA GLU A 162 3.25 2.59 -23.31
C GLU A 162 3.03 3.85 -22.47
N ASP A 163 2.78 3.70 -21.18
CA ASP A 163 2.54 4.82 -20.22
C ASP A 163 3.81 5.24 -19.48
N VAL A 164 4.87 4.46 -19.61
CA VAL A 164 6.15 4.75 -18.96
C VAL A 164 6.73 6.05 -19.51
N LYS A 165 7.08 6.97 -18.64
CA LYS A 165 7.72 8.25 -19.00
C LYS A 165 9.23 8.18 -18.79
N VAL A 166 9.95 8.97 -19.61
CA VAL A 166 11.37 9.27 -19.39
C VAL A 166 11.48 10.70 -18.91
N VAL A 167 12.00 10.88 -17.70
CA VAL A 167 12.12 12.18 -17.05
C VAL A 167 13.59 12.41 -16.71
N ASN A 168 14.16 13.51 -17.20
CA ASN A 168 15.58 13.84 -16.99
C ASN A 168 16.54 12.68 -17.36
N GLY A 169 16.18 11.90 -18.41
CA GLY A 169 16.97 10.75 -18.87
C GLY A 169 16.79 9.48 -18.07
N ARG A 170 15.86 9.44 -17.09
CA ARG A 170 15.53 8.26 -16.28
C ARG A 170 14.18 7.71 -16.71
N THR A 171 14.08 6.42 -16.95
CA THR A 171 12.83 5.72 -17.18
C THR A 171 12.09 5.56 -15.86
N MET A 172 10.78 5.88 -15.81
CA MET A 172 9.95 5.92 -14.60
C MET A 172 8.84 4.85 -14.68
N PRO A 173 9.15 3.56 -14.43
CA PRO A 173 8.17 2.48 -14.61
C PRO A 173 7.22 2.29 -13.43
N PHE A 174 7.51 2.90 -12.28
CA PHE A 174 6.70 2.75 -11.08
C PHE A 174 5.88 3.99 -10.80
N GLY A 175 4.73 3.79 -10.20
CA GLY A 175 3.86 4.83 -9.70
C GLY A 175 3.53 4.65 -8.22
N LEU A 176 3.26 5.75 -7.55
CA LEU A 176 2.70 5.81 -6.21
C LEU A 176 1.62 6.88 -6.21
N MET A 177 0.41 6.53 -5.79
CA MET A 177 -0.66 7.49 -5.54
C MET A 177 -0.97 7.55 -4.05
N CYS A 178 -1.24 8.77 -3.55
CA CYS A 178 -1.63 8.98 -2.16
C CYS A 178 -2.81 9.95 -2.10
N ASP A 179 -3.72 9.73 -1.16
CA ASP A 179 -4.86 10.63 -0.93
C ASP A 179 -4.45 11.84 -0.08
N GLN A 180 -4.79 13.02 -0.55
CA GLN A 180 -4.60 14.29 0.16
C GLN A 180 -5.79 14.51 1.11
N TYR A 181 -5.91 13.65 2.14
CA TYR A 181 -7.09 13.59 2.99
C TYR A 181 -7.40 14.88 3.72
N ALA A 182 -6.39 15.56 4.26
CA ALA A 182 -6.58 16.79 5.04
C ALA A 182 -7.12 17.96 4.20
N GLU A 183 -6.78 18.01 2.92
CA GLU A 183 -7.23 19.04 1.99
C GLU A 183 -8.42 18.61 1.14
N SER A 184 -8.81 17.35 1.24
CA SER A 184 -9.87 16.76 0.43
C SER A 184 -9.68 16.98 -1.08
N LYS A 185 -8.44 16.95 -1.57
CA LYS A 185 -8.09 17.20 -2.99
C LYS A 185 -8.12 15.97 -3.87
N GLY A 186 -8.24 14.78 -3.29
CA GLY A 186 -8.09 13.51 -4.00
C GLY A 186 -6.63 13.09 -4.12
N TYR A 187 -6.28 12.35 -5.17
CA TYR A 187 -4.95 11.80 -5.31
C TYR A 187 -3.86 12.83 -5.60
N LEU A 188 -2.71 12.61 -5.01
CA LEU A 188 -1.42 13.14 -5.39
C LEU A 188 -0.59 11.97 -5.92
N SER A 189 -0.10 12.10 -7.16
CA SER A 189 0.59 11.01 -7.84
C SER A 189 2.07 11.29 -8.00
N PHE A 190 2.85 10.23 -7.94
CA PHE A 190 4.29 10.24 -8.12
C PHE A 190 4.71 9.17 -9.13
N ARG A 191 5.83 9.39 -9.81
CA ARG A 191 6.56 8.41 -10.61
C ARG A 191 7.92 8.14 -10.00
N ALA A 192 8.40 6.92 -10.14
CA ALA A 192 9.71 6.53 -9.68
C ALA A 192 10.47 5.71 -10.73
N ALA A 193 11.77 5.98 -10.84
CA ALA A 193 12.69 5.16 -11.60
C ALA A 193 13.05 3.88 -10.82
N SER A 194 13.06 3.97 -9.49
CA SER A 194 13.34 2.85 -8.59
C SER A 194 12.61 3.05 -7.27
N LEU A 195 11.89 2.02 -6.82
CA LEU A 195 11.27 2.01 -5.49
C LEU A 195 12.30 1.73 -4.38
N ALA A 196 13.53 1.31 -4.73
CA ALA A 196 14.63 1.09 -3.79
C ALA A 196 15.41 2.38 -3.46
N SER A 197 15.07 3.50 -4.08
CA SER A 197 15.79 4.76 -3.95
C SER A 197 14.97 5.80 -3.22
N HIS A 198 15.62 6.57 -2.35
CA HIS A 198 15.11 7.81 -1.79
C HIS A 198 15.83 9.05 -2.36
N ASP A 199 16.65 8.89 -3.42
CA ASP A 199 17.23 10.02 -4.16
C ASP A 199 16.10 10.78 -4.87
N PRO A 200 15.92 12.08 -4.63
CA PRO A 200 14.93 12.90 -5.33
C PRO A 200 15.03 12.86 -6.85
N ALA A 201 16.21 12.54 -7.39
CA ALA A 201 16.40 12.42 -8.83
C ALA A 201 15.72 11.17 -9.43
N ASP A 202 15.43 10.16 -8.62
CA ASP A 202 14.72 8.94 -9.03
C ASP A 202 13.18 9.07 -8.92
N TRP A 203 12.70 10.20 -8.42
CA TRP A 203 11.30 10.45 -8.19
C TRP A 203 10.81 11.72 -8.84
N GLN A 204 9.55 11.73 -9.25
CA GLN A 204 8.88 12.91 -9.78
C GLN A 204 7.41 12.91 -9.38
N ARG A 205 6.88 14.08 -9.05
CA ARG A 205 5.44 14.30 -9.00
C ARG A 205 4.84 14.17 -10.40
N ALA A 206 3.73 13.44 -10.51
CA ALA A 206 3.04 13.16 -11.77
C ALA A 206 1.84 14.09 -11.95
N ASP A 207 2.08 15.37 -12.22
CA ASP A 207 1.05 16.42 -12.36
C ASP A 207 0.26 16.32 -13.68
N ASP A 208 0.66 15.45 -14.58
CA ASP A 208 0.02 15.21 -15.88
C ASP A 208 -1.03 14.09 -15.85
N ILE A 209 -1.27 13.48 -14.70
CA ILE A 209 -2.34 12.46 -14.54
C ILE A 209 -3.67 13.18 -14.27
N ASP A 210 -4.64 12.95 -15.15
CA ASP A 210 -6.01 13.43 -14.99
C ASP A 210 -6.90 12.31 -14.45
N PHE A 211 -7.46 12.51 -13.26
CA PHE A 211 -8.42 11.61 -12.65
C PHE A 211 -9.87 11.89 -13.06
N GLY A 212 -10.08 12.78 -14.01
CA GLY A 212 -11.41 13.21 -14.47
C GLY A 212 -12.15 14.12 -13.46
N ALA A 213 -13.41 14.39 -13.76
CA ALA A 213 -14.22 15.34 -13.00
C ALA A 213 -14.58 14.87 -11.57
N LEU A 214 -14.59 13.57 -11.34
CA LEU A 214 -14.93 13.00 -10.03
C LEU A 214 -13.66 12.82 -9.18
N LYS A 215 -13.72 13.34 -7.96
CA LYS A 215 -12.66 13.14 -6.98
C LYS A 215 -12.51 11.65 -6.68
N LYS A 216 -11.27 11.15 -6.81
CA LYS A 216 -10.89 9.78 -6.47
C LYS A 216 -10.14 9.78 -5.15
N ARG A 217 -10.42 8.79 -4.32
CA ARG A 217 -9.79 8.55 -3.02
C ARG A 217 -9.71 7.06 -2.77
N HIS A 218 -8.64 6.59 -2.12
CA HIS A 218 -8.46 5.22 -1.66
C HIS A 218 -8.94 4.16 -2.68
N GLY A 219 -8.16 3.91 -3.70
CA GLY A 219 -8.45 2.91 -4.72
C GLY A 219 -7.22 2.07 -5.00
N ALA A 220 -7.39 1.01 -5.77
CA ALA A 220 -6.31 0.17 -6.27
C ALA A 220 -6.19 0.30 -7.79
N ILE A 221 -4.99 0.08 -8.30
CA ILE A 221 -4.70 0.05 -9.73
C ILE A 221 -4.40 -1.38 -10.14
N LEU A 222 -5.19 -1.87 -11.10
CA LEU A 222 -4.99 -3.19 -11.68
C LEU A 222 -4.63 -3.04 -13.17
N PRO A 223 -3.57 -3.71 -13.64
CA PRO A 223 -3.32 -3.79 -15.07
C PRO A 223 -4.42 -4.63 -15.72
N ILE A 224 -5.01 -4.12 -16.78
CA ILE A 224 -6.01 -4.82 -17.57
C ILE A 224 -5.62 -4.82 -19.03
N THR A 225 -6.09 -5.83 -19.77
CA THR A 225 -5.93 -5.89 -21.23
C THR A 225 -6.93 -4.98 -21.94
N ALA A 226 -6.66 -4.61 -23.18
CA ALA A 226 -7.62 -3.86 -24.00
C ALA A 226 -8.97 -4.57 -24.11
N ALA A 227 -8.98 -5.91 -24.23
CA ALA A 227 -10.22 -6.68 -24.28
C ALA A 227 -11.04 -6.63 -22.98
N GLU A 228 -10.37 -6.59 -21.82
CA GLU A 228 -11.03 -6.39 -20.52
C GLU A 228 -11.56 -4.97 -20.39
N TYR A 229 -10.82 -3.99 -20.88
CA TYR A 229 -11.28 -2.60 -20.93
C TYR A 229 -12.56 -2.47 -21.77
N ASP A 230 -12.57 -2.97 -23.00
CA ASP A 230 -13.73 -2.98 -23.89
C ASP A 230 -14.94 -3.69 -23.26
N ALA A 231 -14.69 -4.77 -22.53
CA ALA A 231 -15.74 -5.51 -21.82
C ALA A 231 -16.34 -4.68 -20.67
N ILE A 232 -15.52 -3.91 -19.95
CA ILE A 232 -15.97 -3.00 -18.89
C ILE A 232 -16.80 -1.86 -19.50
N GLU A 233 -16.31 -1.20 -20.55
CA GLU A 233 -17.05 -0.13 -21.23
C GLU A 233 -18.41 -0.63 -21.73
N THR A 234 -18.46 -1.81 -22.34
CA THR A 234 -19.70 -2.42 -22.84
C THR A 234 -20.67 -2.74 -21.70
N ALA A 235 -20.16 -3.26 -20.58
CA ALA A 235 -21.00 -3.68 -19.45
C ALA A 235 -21.62 -2.50 -18.68
N PHE A 236 -20.92 -1.37 -18.63
CA PHE A 236 -21.33 -0.23 -17.84
C PHE A 236 -21.75 1.00 -18.65
N ALA A 237 -21.74 0.90 -19.98
CA ALA A 237 -22.10 1.96 -20.92
C ALA A 237 -21.42 3.32 -20.58
N LEU A 238 -20.11 3.25 -20.32
CA LEU A 238 -19.28 4.42 -19.97
C LEU A 238 -19.02 5.30 -21.19
#